data_a33c3fbfa077ea79181d10ef36d4961b
#
_entry.id   a33c3fbfa077ea79181d10ef36d4961b
#
_cell.length_a   1.000
_cell.length_b   1.000
_cell.length_c   1.000
_cell.angle_alpha   90.00
_cell.angle_beta   90.00
_cell.angle_gamma   90.00
#
_symmetry.space_group_name_H-M   'P 1'
#
loop_
_entity.id
_entity.type
_entity.pdbx_description
1 polymer ?
#
loop_
_entity_poly.entity_id
_entity_poly.type
_entity_poly.pdbx_seq_one_letter_code
_entity_poly.pdbx_strand_id
1 'polypeptide(L)'
;MAHQAVSIKHDAKNPIVFDLSDPGTGKTYVRVVSFAGRRRKSGGCALVLAPRSLLRTAWGNDFARFAPDMRVSVATALNRAEAFAADADVYVTNHDAVKDLVKQKPAFWKKFSELIIDESPAYKHHTSQRSKAVAKIAKHFKQRKLLTATPTSNGVCDIWHQALLLDDGKRLGPNFFGFRATVCTPKQVGASKHAVSWTDKVGAEEAVFDLLSDIVIRHNFEDCVDIPATHSYSVAYELPTKQRKAYDDMAKDQLIKLSQLKTVTAINAASVATKLLQIASGAVYDAAGKYHVIDTGRYETLIEMASVRKHPLMLFFWAHQKELLAAEAKKRGMTFCVFDGQANDLQRNQMVIDYQAGKYDLMLGHPQTVAHGLTLTRGTSVMWPGPTYNLEWWKQANKRQARIGQKEKTEVVTLIAPDTIEDKVYAMCMGKDGRMSNLLDLFASMSPMPVATRVARALVAA
;
A
#
# COMPACT_ATOMS: atom_id res chain seq x y z
N MET A 1 -17.20 11.54 15.38
CA MET A 1 -16.98 12.60 14.38
C MET A 1 -18.16 12.64 13.41
N ALA A 2 -18.45 13.80 12.80
CA ALA A 2 -19.61 13.96 11.93
C ALA A 2 -19.62 12.99 10.72
N HIS A 3 -18.52 12.88 10.02
CA HIS A 3 -18.37 11.98 8.88
C HIS A 3 -18.56 10.49 9.24
N GLN A 4 -18.13 10.07 10.43
CA GLN A 4 -18.35 8.71 10.91
C GLN A 4 -19.82 8.43 11.18
N ALA A 5 -20.58 9.41 11.70
CA ALA A 5 -22.02 9.28 11.85
C ALA A 5 -22.75 9.15 10.50
N VAL A 6 -22.27 9.88 9.47
CA VAL A 6 -22.76 9.73 8.09
C VAL A 6 -22.49 8.33 7.57
N SER A 7 -21.25 7.84 7.76
CA SER A 7 -20.88 6.47 7.34
C SER A 7 -21.71 5.40 8.05
N ILE A 8 -21.98 5.53 9.35
CA ILE A 8 -22.80 4.58 10.12
C ILE A 8 -24.25 4.59 9.60
N LYS A 9 -24.82 5.79 9.30
CA LYS A 9 -26.15 5.91 8.72
C LYS A 9 -26.23 5.28 7.33
N HIS A 10 -25.22 5.49 6.49
CA HIS A 10 -25.12 4.86 5.17
C HIS A 10 -25.04 3.33 5.28
N ASP A 11 -24.19 2.83 6.19
CA ASP A 11 -24.02 1.40 6.44
C ASP A 11 -25.31 0.71 6.95
N ALA A 12 -26.09 1.41 7.74
CA ALA A 12 -27.36 0.90 8.26
C ALA A 12 -28.43 0.73 7.17
N LYS A 13 -28.36 1.54 6.11
CA LYS A 13 -29.32 1.51 4.98
C LYS A 13 -28.89 0.54 3.87
N ASN A 14 -27.61 0.27 3.73
CA ASN A 14 -27.07 -0.46 2.60
C ASN A 14 -26.47 -1.81 3.03
N PRO A 15 -26.97 -2.94 2.51
CA PRO A 15 -26.39 -4.26 2.79
C PRO A 15 -24.99 -4.41 2.22
N ILE A 16 -24.68 -3.71 1.14
CA ILE A 16 -23.36 -3.69 0.52
C ILE A 16 -22.77 -2.27 0.57
N VAL A 17 -21.50 -2.15 0.97
CA VAL A 17 -20.83 -0.85 1.08
C VAL A 17 -19.38 -0.99 0.60
N PHE A 18 -18.96 -0.05 -0.24
CA PHE A 18 -17.59 0.14 -0.64
C PHE A 18 -17.05 1.42 -0.01
N ASP A 19 -16.32 1.29 1.08
CA ASP A 19 -15.76 2.43 1.81
C ASP A 19 -14.38 2.78 1.27
N LEU A 20 -14.35 3.85 0.49
CA LEU A 20 -13.16 4.38 -0.20
C LEU A 20 -12.56 5.57 0.54
N SER A 21 -12.93 5.78 1.79
CA SER A 21 -12.43 6.89 2.61
C SER A 21 -10.92 6.78 2.84
N ASP A 22 -10.28 7.91 2.99
CA ASP A 22 -8.84 8.02 3.22
C ASP A 22 -8.37 7.24 4.47
N PRO A 23 -7.08 6.85 4.53
CA PRO A 23 -6.50 6.30 5.75
C PRO A 23 -6.62 7.29 6.90
N GLY A 24 -7.00 6.79 8.10
CA GLY A 24 -7.13 7.63 9.29
C GLY A 24 -8.51 8.23 9.53
N THR A 25 -9.47 8.10 8.62
CA THR A 25 -10.86 8.57 8.80
C THR A 25 -11.68 7.71 9.77
N GLY A 26 -11.15 6.58 10.23
CA GLY A 26 -11.80 5.70 11.20
C GLY A 26 -12.74 4.67 10.57
N LYS A 27 -12.42 4.18 9.38
CA LYS A 27 -13.17 3.10 8.70
C LYS A 27 -13.44 1.89 9.59
N THR A 28 -12.41 1.42 10.33
CA THR A 28 -12.53 0.29 11.25
C THR A 28 -13.56 0.58 12.35
N TYR A 29 -13.48 1.75 12.98
CA TYR A 29 -14.46 2.20 13.99
C TYR A 29 -15.88 2.14 13.47
N VAL A 30 -16.13 2.68 12.26
CA VAL A 30 -17.45 2.66 11.63
C VAL A 30 -17.98 1.24 11.47
N ARG A 31 -17.13 0.32 11.00
CA ARG A 31 -17.52 -1.10 10.83
C ARG A 31 -17.79 -1.79 12.15
N VAL A 32 -16.93 -1.58 13.17
CA VAL A 32 -17.13 -2.13 14.52
C VAL A 32 -18.48 -1.71 15.11
N VAL A 33 -18.75 -0.40 15.14
CA VAL A 33 -19.99 0.14 15.71
C VAL A 33 -21.23 -0.29 14.92
N SER A 34 -21.15 -0.27 13.58
CA SER A 34 -22.25 -0.67 12.71
C SER A 34 -22.56 -2.16 12.85
N PHE A 35 -21.55 -3.03 12.86
CA PHE A 35 -21.73 -4.45 13.07
C PHE A 35 -22.33 -4.75 14.45
N ALA A 36 -21.75 -4.20 15.52
CA ALA A 36 -22.22 -4.41 16.88
C ALA A 36 -23.71 -4.00 17.03
N GLY A 37 -24.10 -2.87 16.44
CA GLY A 37 -25.49 -2.43 16.40
C GLY A 37 -26.44 -3.42 15.68
N ARG A 38 -26.00 -3.99 14.55
CA ARG A 38 -26.77 -5.02 13.81
C ARG A 38 -26.82 -6.33 14.58
N ARG A 39 -25.69 -6.79 15.12
CA ARG A 39 -25.56 -8.04 15.87
C ARG A 39 -26.54 -8.08 17.06
N ARG A 40 -26.62 -6.99 17.82
CA ARG A 40 -27.58 -6.87 18.96
C ARG A 40 -29.04 -6.97 18.54
N LYS A 41 -29.36 -6.54 17.30
CA LYS A 41 -30.75 -6.53 16.78
C LYS A 41 -31.15 -7.85 16.11
N SER A 42 -30.29 -8.43 15.29
CA SER A 42 -30.62 -9.51 14.36
C SER A 42 -29.77 -10.76 14.48
N GLY A 43 -28.76 -10.75 15.36
CA GLY A 43 -27.85 -11.87 15.50
C GLY A 43 -26.88 -12.05 14.32
N GLY A 44 -26.25 -13.23 14.25
CA GLY A 44 -25.26 -13.59 13.23
C GLY A 44 -23.86 -13.08 13.55
N CYS A 45 -22.83 -13.74 12.99
CA CYS A 45 -21.43 -13.40 13.23
C CYS A 45 -20.85 -12.62 12.05
N ALA A 46 -19.77 -11.88 12.30
CA ALA A 46 -18.96 -11.28 11.24
C ALA A 46 -17.73 -12.14 10.92
N LEU A 47 -17.39 -12.21 9.63
CA LEU A 47 -16.08 -12.64 9.16
C LEU A 47 -15.31 -11.40 8.67
N VAL A 48 -14.19 -11.11 9.30
CA VAL A 48 -13.30 -10.01 8.92
C VAL A 48 -12.04 -10.60 8.26
N LEU A 49 -11.80 -10.18 7.03
CA LEU A 49 -10.58 -10.49 6.28
C LEU A 49 -9.70 -9.23 6.24
N ALA A 50 -8.51 -9.29 6.84
CA ALA A 50 -7.63 -8.12 6.95
C ALA A 50 -6.16 -8.50 6.74
N PRO A 51 -5.27 -7.53 6.51
CA PRO A 51 -3.83 -7.76 6.55
C PRO A 51 -3.40 -8.37 7.88
N ARG A 52 -2.41 -9.29 7.83
CA ARG A 52 -1.95 -10.03 9.02
C ARG A 52 -1.56 -9.11 10.19
N SER A 53 -0.92 -8.00 9.89
CA SER A 53 -0.49 -7.00 10.89
C SER A 53 -1.65 -6.31 11.61
N LEU A 54 -2.86 -6.30 11.04
CA LEU A 54 -4.03 -5.59 11.57
C LEU A 54 -4.97 -6.47 12.40
N LEU A 55 -4.79 -7.79 12.41
CA LEU A 55 -5.75 -8.71 13.03
C LEU A 55 -5.99 -8.38 14.52
N ARG A 56 -4.92 -8.16 15.29
CA ARG A 56 -4.99 -7.79 16.70
C ARG A 56 -4.85 -6.29 16.93
N THR A 57 -3.88 -5.66 16.26
CA THR A 57 -3.48 -4.27 16.49
C THR A 57 -4.52 -3.24 16.08
N ALA A 58 -5.35 -3.56 15.08
CA ALA A 58 -6.47 -2.72 14.67
C ALA A 58 -7.80 -3.38 15.04
N TRP A 59 -8.18 -4.48 14.39
CA TRP A 59 -9.50 -5.10 14.56
C TRP A 59 -9.74 -5.60 15.98
N GLY A 60 -8.81 -6.36 16.57
CA GLY A 60 -8.94 -6.84 17.94
C GLY A 60 -9.06 -5.70 18.95
N ASN A 61 -8.17 -4.71 18.87
CA ASN A 61 -8.16 -3.56 19.78
C ASN A 61 -9.38 -2.66 19.60
N ASP A 62 -9.82 -2.42 18.34
CA ASP A 62 -10.96 -1.56 18.08
C ASP A 62 -12.28 -2.21 18.54
N PHE A 63 -12.45 -3.52 18.40
CA PHE A 63 -13.58 -4.22 19.01
C PHE A 63 -13.54 -4.15 20.54
N ALA A 64 -12.41 -4.40 21.16
CA ALA A 64 -12.27 -4.31 22.63
C ALA A 64 -12.58 -2.90 23.13
N ARG A 65 -12.25 -1.87 22.36
CA ARG A 65 -12.46 -0.45 22.74
C ARG A 65 -13.88 0.03 22.49
N PHE A 66 -14.47 -0.29 21.33
CA PHE A 66 -15.71 0.34 20.86
C PHE A 66 -16.94 -0.58 20.93
N ALA A 67 -16.73 -1.87 21.11
CA ALA A 67 -17.78 -2.87 21.29
C ALA A 67 -17.30 -3.98 22.24
N PRO A 68 -16.99 -3.67 23.53
CA PRO A 68 -16.38 -4.61 24.48
C PRO A 68 -17.28 -5.79 24.83
N ASP A 69 -18.55 -5.72 24.53
CA ASP A 69 -19.53 -6.81 24.66
C ASP A 69 -19.44 -7.86 23.53
N MET A 70 -18.67 -7.61 22.48
CA MET A 70 -18.48 -8.53 21.36
C MET A 70 -17.30 -9.47 21.64
N ARG A 71 -17.55 -10.78 21.55
CA ARG A 71 -16.50 -11.80 21.65
C ARG A 71 -15.78 -11.93 20.32
N VAL A 72 -14.48 -11.63 20.32
CA VAL A 72 -13.64 -11.61 19.10
C VAL A 72 -12.68 -12.80 19.12
N SER A 73 -12.73 -13.62 18.08
CA SER A 73 -11.76 -14.69 17.83
C SER A 73 -10.81 -14.32 16.70
N VAL A 74 -9.51 -14.29 16.99
CA VAL A 74 -8.45 -13.97 16.01
C VAL A 74 -7.81 -15.26 15.53
N ALA A 75 -8.10 -15.63 14.27
CA ALA A 75 -7.62 -16.83 13.63
C ALA A 75 -6.34 -16.54 12.80
N THR A 76 -5.24 -17.13 13.20
CA THR A 76 -3.95 -17.11 12.49
C THR A 76 -3.68 -18.47 11.83
N ALA A 77 -2.56 -18.62 11.12
CA ALA A 77 -2.17 -19.92 10.57
C ALA A 77 -1.95 -21.00 11.64
N LEU A 78 -1.60 -20.61 12.87
CA LEU A 78 -1.25 -21.52 13.94
C LEU A 78 -2.45 -22.05 14.73
N ASN A 79 -3.54 -21.27 14.83
CA ASN A 79 -4.71 -21.58 15.67
C ASN A 79 -6.04 -21.57 14.90
N ARG A 80 -6.02 -21.62 13.58
CA ARG A 80 -7.21 -21.37 12.74
C ARG A 80 -8.39 -22.28 13.07
N ALA A 81 -8.14 -23.57 13.24
CA ALA A 81 -9.21 -24.54 13.54
C ALA A 81 -9.88 -24.24 14.88
N GLU A 82 -9.10 -24.04 15.93
CA GLU A 82 -9.56 -23.70 17.26
C GLU A 82 -10.31 -22.35 17.26
N ALA A 83 -9.72 -21.33 16.62
CA ALA A 83 -10.32 -20.00 16.56
C ALA A 83 -11.69 -19.99 15.86
N PHE A 84 -11.89 -20.77 14.81
CA PHE A 84 -13.20 -20.87 14.14
C PHE A 84 -14.19 -21.82 14.85
N ALA A 85 -13.71 -22.69 15.73
CA ALA A 85 -14.54 -23.51 16.59
C ALA A 85 -15.03 -22.76 17.86
N ALA A 86 -14.31 -21.72 18.26
CA ALA A 86 -14.68 -20.89 19.41
C ALA A 86 -16.05 -20.23 19.21
N ASP A 87 -16.78 -20.07 20.31
CA ASP A 87 -18.02 -19.30 20.34
C ASP A 87 -17.71 -17.81 20.39
N ALA A 88 -17.78 -17.16 19.21
CA ALA A 88 -17.46 -15.76 19.03
C ALA A 88 -18.50 -15.05 18.14
N ASP A 89 -18.59 -13.74 18.30
CA ASP A 89 -19.45 -12.87 17.51
C ASP A 89 -18.73 -12.35 16.27
N VAL A 90 -17.37 -12.27 16.35
CA VAL A 90 -16.51 -11.78 15.27
C VAL A 90 -15.33 -12.71 15.10
N TYR A 91 -15.10 -13.15 13.88
CA TYR A 91 -13.94 -13.95 13.49
C TYR A 91 -13.04 -13.10 12.58
N VAL A 92 -11.84 -12.78 13.06
CA VAL A 92 -10.87 -11.96 12.32
C VAL A 92 -9.76 -12.86 11.80
N THR A 93 -9.47 -12.84 10.52
CA THR A 93 -8.39 -13.65 9.93
C THR A 93 -7.72 -12.93 8.75
N ASN A 94 -6.56 -13.45 8.32
CA ASN A 94 -5.83 -12.87 7.21
C ASN A 94 -6.39 -13.28 5.85
N HIS A 95 -6.06 -12.50 4.81
CA HIS A 95 -6.54 -12.72 3.44
C HIS A 95 -6.24 -14.11 2.87
N ASP A 96 -5.12 -14.74 3.22
CA ASP A 96 -4.77 -16.06 2.70
C ASP A 96 -5.62 -17.19 3.29
N ALA A 97 -6.27 -16.96 4.42
CA ALA A 97 -7.17 -17.93 5.06
C ALA A 97 -8.33 -18.37 4.15
N VAL A 98 -8.72 -17.52 3.19
CA VAL A 98 -9.83 -17.85 2.26
C VAL A 98 -9.58 -19.11 1.44
N LYS A 99 -8.30 -19.49 1.21
CA LYS A 99 -7.93 -20.71 0.48
C LYS A 99 -8.33 -21.99 1.23
N ASP A 100 -8.37 -21.93 2.56
CA ASP A 100 -8.81 -23.02 3.42
C ASP A 100 -10.29 -22.90 3.75
N LEU A 101 -10.76 -21.68 4.01
CA LEU A 101 -12.15 -21.41 4.36
C LEU A 101 -13.12 -21.82 3.24
N VAL A 102 -12.73 -21.65 1.98
CA VAL A 102 -13.57 -22.03 0.84
C VAL A 102 -13.92 -23.53 0.78
N LYS A 103 -13.16 -24.36 1.52
CA LYS A 103 -13.37 -25.81 1.62
C LYS A 103 -14.40 -26.17 2.71
N GLN A 104 -14.85 -25.21 3.51
CA GLN A 104 -15.82 -25.44 4.57
C GLN A 104 -17.20 -25.82 4.01
N LYS A 105 -17.88 -26.71 4.76
CA LYS A 105 -19.24 -27.16 4.39
C LYS A 105 -20.26 -26.01 4.48
N PRO A 106 -21.36 -26.04 3.73
CA PRO A 106 -22.40 -25.02 3.76
C PRO A 106 -22.92 -24.70 5.17
N ALA A 107 -23.00 -25.68 6.07
CA ALA A 107 -23.41 -25.50 7.44
C ALA A 107 -22.54 -24.55 8.24
N PHE A 108 -21.22 -24.50 7.95
CA PHE A 108 -20.28 -23.59 8.57
C PHE A 108 -20.66 -22.11 8.36
N TRP A 109 -21.17 -21.79 7.17
CA TRP A 109 -21.49 -20.43 6.76
C TRP A 109 -22.79 -19.89 7.38
N LYS A 110 -23.67 -20.76 7.88
CA LYS A 110 -24.98 -20.38 8.42
C LYS A 110 -24.90 -19.43 9.61
N LYS A 111 -23.81 -19.49 10.39
CA LYS A 111 -23.63 -18.60 11.53
C LYS A 111 -23.26 -17.17 11.16
N PHE A 112 -22.77 -16.95 9.94
CA PHE A 112 -22.26 -15.66 9.50
C PHE A 112 -23.34 -14.82 8.82
N SER A 113 -23.43 -13.57 9.21
CA SER A 113 -24.34 -12.57 8.60
C SER A 113 -23.61 -11.52 7.78
N GLU A 114 -22.34 -11.24 8.10
CA GLU A 114 -21.58 -10.13 7.52
C GLU A 114 -20.15 -10.53 7.14
N LEU A 115 -19.73 -10.12 5.94
CA LEU A 115 -18.36 -10.20 5.45
C LEU A 115 -17.76 -8.79 5.40
N ILE A 116 -16.65 -8.59 6.07
CA ILE A 116 -15.89 -7.34 6.05
C ILE A 116 -14.51 -7.65 5.46
N ILE A 117 -14.12 -6.93 4.42
CA ILE A 117 -12.80 -7.06 3.79
C ILE A 117 -12.07 -5.74 3.91
N ASP A 118 -11.05 -5.71 4.75
CA ASP A 118 -10.15 -4.58 4.90
C ASP A 118 -8.98 -4.71 3.93
N GLU A 119 -8.56 -3.61 3.31
CA GLU A 119 -7.58 -3.57 2.21
C GLU A 119 -7.98 -4.50 1.05
N SER A 120 -9.15 -4.24 0.49
CA SER A 120 -9.77 -5.04 -0.58
C SER A 120 -8.94 -5.19 -1.86
N PRO A 121 -7.96 -4.32 -2.23
CA PRO A 121 -7.04 -4.54 -3.35
C PRO A 121 -6.24 -5.84 -3.26
N ALA A 122 -6.16 -6.47 -2.07
CA ALA A 122 -5.64 -7.82 -1.92
C ALA A 122 -6.31 -8.83 -2.86
N TYR A 123 -7.51 -8.53 -3.35
CA TYR A 123 -8.33 -9.39 -4.23
C TYR A 123 -8.55 -8.83 -5.63
N LYS A 124 -7.87 -7.78 -6.04
CA LYS A 124 -8.03 -7.13 -7.35
C LYS A 124 -7.75 -8.04 -8.55
N HIS A 125 -6.82 -8.98 -8.42
CA HIS A 125 -6.48 -9.94 -9.49
C HIS A 125 -7.43 -11.13 -9.48
N HIS A 126 -8.49 -11.09 -10.29
CA HIS A 126 -9.55 -12.09 -10.35
C HIS A 126 -9.07 -13.52 -10.66
N THR A 127 -7.94 -13.68 -11.35
CA THR A 127 -7.38 -15.00 -11.71
C THR A 127 -6.66 -15.68 -10.54
N SER A 128 -6.29 -14.95 -9.48
CA SER A 128 -5.56 -15.51 -8.35
C SER A 128 -6.43 -16.51 -7.57
N GLN A 129 -5.80 -17.56 -7.01
CA GLN A 129 -6.50 -18.55 -6.19
C GLN A 129 -7.24 -17.92 -5.02
N ARG A 130 -6.62 -16.90 -4.39
CA ARG A 130 -7.21 -16.15 -3.29
C ARG A 130 -8.47 -15.41 -3.71
N SER A 131 -8.44 -14.72 -4.84
CA SER A 131 -9.60 -13.99 -5.38
C SER A 131 -10.74 -14.93 -5.77
N LYS A 132 -10.42 -16.06 -6.41
CA LYS A 132 -11.42 -17.09 -6.74
C LYS A 132 -12.06 -17.70 -5.49
N ALA A 133 -11.29 -17.91 -4.43
CA ALA A 133 -11.79 -18.46 -3.18
C ALA A 133 -12.73 -17.47 -2.48
N VAL A 134 -12.34 -16.19 -2.35
CA VAL A 134 -13.19 -15.19 -1.67
C VAL A 134 -14.47 -14.91 -2.44
N ALA A 135 -14.45 -14.95 -3.78
CA ALA A 135 -15.66 -14.78 -4.60
C ALA A 135 -16.71 -15.90 -4.34
N LYS A 136 -16.26 -17.14 -4.09
CA LYS A 136 -17.15 -18.22 -3.68
C LYS A 136 -17.70 -18.00 -2.27
N ILE A 137 -16.84 -17.57 -1.34
CA ILE A 137 -17.19 -17.31 0.06
C ILE A 137 -18.19 -16.15 0.15
N ALA A 138 -17.98 -15.06 -0.58
CA ALA A 138 -18.83 -13.86 -0.54
C ALA A 138 -20.32 -14.16 -0.79
N LYS A 139 -20.62 -15.20 -1.62
CA LYS A 139 -22.00 -15.60 -1.93
C LYS A 139 -22.78 -16.09 -0.71
N HIS A 140 -22.13 -16.46 0.36
CA HIS A 140 -22.79 -16.87 1.62
C HIS A 140 -23.27 -15.69 2.47
N PHE A 141 -22.86 -14.44 2.11
CA PHE A 141 -23.13 -13.25 2.91
C PHE A 141 -24.10 -12.31 2.22
N LYS A 142 -25.11 -11.87 2.96
CA LYS A 142 -26.04 -10.80 2.53
C LYS A 142 -25.43 -9.41 2.78
N GLN A 143 -24.69 -9.26 3.88
CA GLN A 143 -24.00 -8.03 4.23
C GLN A 143 -22.53 -8.13 3.80
N ARG A 144 -22.07 -7.25 2.92
CA ARG A 144 -20.69 -7.24 2.41
C ARG A 144 -20.13 -5.84 2.45
N LYS A 145 -19.00 -5.67 3.13
CA LYS A 145 -18.34 -4.38 3.34
C LYS A 145 -16.89 -4.48 2.90
N LEU A 146 -16.51 -3.68 1.93
CA LEU A 146 -15.11 -3.58 1.47
C LEU A 146 -14.54 -2.23 1.85
N LEU A 147 -13.30 -2.23 2.33
CA LEU A 147 -12.58 -1.05 2.79
C LEU A 147 -11.26 -0.93 2.03
N THR A 148 -10.99 0.23 1.47
CA THR A 148 -9.69 0.62 0.93
C THR A 148 -9.64 2.11 0.65
N ALA A 149 -8.47 2.71 0.61
CA ALA A 149 -8.28 4.07 0.11
C ALA A 149 -7.77 4.10 -1.34
N THR A 150 -7.37 2.96 -1.90
CA THR A 150 -6.70 2.86 -3.20
C THR A 150 -7.29 1.74 -4.07
N PRO A 151 -8.57 1.86 -4.50
CA PRO A 151 -9.25 0.79 -5.23
C PRO A 151 -8.67 0.53 -6.63
N THR A 152 -8.09 1.55 -7.27
CA THR A 152 -7.61 1.57 -8.67
C THR A 152 -6.09 1.79 -8.76
N SER A 153 -5.32 1.19 -7.86
CA SER A 153 -3.87 1.46 -7.72
C SER A 153 -3.03 1.26 -8.98
N ASN A 154 -3.46 0.41 -9.92
CA ASN A 154 -2.78 0.17 -11.21
C ASN A 154 -3.67 0.46 -12.43
N GLY A 155 -4.80 1.13 -12.24
CA GLY A 155 -5.77 1.46 -13.28
C GLY A 155 -7.17 1.01 -12.94
N VAL A 156 -8.14 1.46 -13.73
CA VAL A 156 -9.58 1.27 -13.49
C VAL A 156 -10.00 -0.21 -13.44
N CYS A 157 -9.25 -1.09 -14.09
CA CYS A 157 -9.52 -2.52 -14.08
C CYS A 157 -9.38 -3.19 -12.70
N ASP A 158 -8.59 -2.61 -11.80
CA ASP A 158 -8.39 -3.14 -10.44
C ASP A 158 -9.68 -3.16 -9.60
N ILE A 159 -10.65 -2.28 -9.91
CA ILE A 159 -11.90 -2.16 -9.14
C ILE A 159 -12.91 -3.26 -9.46
N TRP A 160 -12.84 -3.86 -10.66
CA TRP A 160 -13.86 -4.78 -11.14
C TRP A 160 -14.11 -5.97 -10.20
N HIS A 161 -13.06 -6.68 -9.80
CA HIS A 161 -13.22 -7.84 -8.94
C HIS A 161 -13.66 -7.45 -7.51
N GLN A 162 -13.27 -6.28 -7.04
CA GLN A 162 -13.71 -5.76 -5.76
C GLN A 162 -15.23 -5.47 -5.78
N ALA A 163 -15.71 -4.84 -6.85
CA ALA A 163 -17.15 -4.63 -7.04
C ALA A 163 -17.91 -5.96 -7.19
N LEU A 164 -17.35 -6.94 -7.92
CA LEU A 164 -17.93 -8.28 -8.05
C LEU A 164 -18.13 -8.96 -6.67
N LEU A 165 -17.20 -8.77 -5.73
CA LEU A 165 -17.33 -9.30 -4.37
C LEU A 165 -18.48 -8.67 -3.60
N LEU A 166 -18.87 -7.43 -3.92
CA LEU A 166 -19.97 -6.73 -3.27
C LEU A 166 -21.33 -7.15 -3.82
N ASP A 167 -21.48 -7.21 -5.15
CA ASP A 167 -22.80 -7.25 -5.79
C ASP A 167 -23.01 -8.39 -6.82
N ASP A 168 -22.07 -9.33 -6.88
CA ASP A 168 -22.09 -10.47 -7.81
C ASP A 168 -22.14 -10.02 -9.28
N GLY A 169 -21.55 -8.85 -9.59
CA GLY A 169 -21.42 -8.30 -10.95
C GLY A 169 -22.64 -7.54 -11.46
N LYS A 170 -23.52 -7.07 -10.58
CA LYS A 170 -24.72 -6.30 -10.98
C LYS A 170 -24.37 -4.96 -11.61
N ARG A 171 -23.35 -4.24 -11.13
CA ARG A 171 -22.98 -2.89 -11.62
C ARG A 171 -21.94 -2.91 -12.73
N LEU A 172 -20.87 -3.65 -12.55
CA LEU A 172 -19.75 -3.66 -13.52
C LEU A 172 -19.75 -4.89 -14.44
N GLY A 173 -20.81 -5.69 -14.39
CA GLY A 173 -20.93 -6.93 -15.17
C GLY A 173 -20.16 -8.11 -14.56
N PRO A 174 -20.60 -9.35 -14.84
CA PRO A 174 -20.00 -10.56 -14.28
C PRO A 174 -18.73 -11.02 -15.01
N ASN A 175 -18.38 -10.38 -16.15
CA ASN A 175 -17.28 -10.78 -17.02
C ASN A 175 -16.18 -9.70 -17.08
N PHE A 176 -14.99 -10.04 -16.60
CA PHE A 176 -13.84 -9.14 -16.61
C PHE A 176 -13.44 -8.66 -18.01
N PHE A 177 -13.44 -9.55 -18.99
CA PHE A 177 -12.99 -9.19 -20.34
C PHE A 177 -13.94 -8.21 -21.01
N GLY A 178 -15.24 -8.38 -20.80
CA GLY A 178 -16.26 -7.43 -21.24
C GLY A 178 -16.08 -6.06 -20.56
N PHE A 179 -15.95 -6.04 -19.22
CA PHE A 179 -15.68 -4.82 -18.48
C PHE A 179 -14.42 -4.11 -18.99
N ARG A 180 -13.29 -4.85 -19.11
CA ARG A 180 -12.03 -4.27 -19.58
C ARG A 180 -12.16 -3.67 -21.00
N ALA A 181 -12.85 -4.32 -21.92
CA ALA A 181 -13.08 -3.81 -23.27
C ALA A 181 -13.91 -2.51 -23.27
N THR A 182 -14.80 -2.36 -22.29
CA THR A 182 -15.60 -1.12 -22.14
C THR A 182 -14.75 0.04 -21.65
N VAL A 183 -13.91 -0.16 -20.63
CA VAL A 183 -13.18 0.91 -19.90
C VAL A 183 -11.75 1.13 -20.36
N CYS A 184 -11.16 0.20 -21.13
CA CYS A 184 -9.78 0.30 -21.61
C CYS A 184 -9.68 0.19 -23.12
N THR A 185 -8.61 0.76 -23.66
CA THR A 185 -8.21 0.62 -25.07
C THR A 185 -7.04 -0.35 -25.17
N PRO A 186 -7.11 -1.37 -26.03
CA PRO A 186 -6.00 -2.27 -26.26
C PRO A 186 -4.94 -1.60 -27.12
N LYS A 187 -3.66 -1.81 -26.77
CA LYS A 187 -2.51 -1.37 -27.54
C LYS A 187 -1.60 -2.55 -27.80
N GLN A 188 -1.33 -2.84 -29.07
CA GLN A 188 -0.38 -3.87 -29.46
C GLN A 188 1.03 -3.43 -29.03
N VAL A 189 1.71 -4.26 -28.22
CA VAL A 189 3.03 -3.94 -27.65
C VAL A 189 4.13 -4.93 -28.07
N GLY A 190 3.81 -5.88 -28.98
CA GLY A 190 4.80 -6.83 -29.50
C GLY A 190 4.31 -7.58 -30.74
N ALA A 191 5.18 -8.42 -31.32
CA ALA A 191 4.88 -9.18 -32.56
C ALA A 191 3.83 -10.26 -32.38
N SER A 192 3.63 -10.75 -31.15
CA SER A 192 2.59 -11.74 -30.85
C SER A 192 1.21 -11.08 -30.75
N LYS A 193 0.19 -11.67 -31.34
CA LYS A 193 -1.22 -11.24 -31.21
C LYS A 193 -1.71 -11.14 -29.74
N HIS A 194 -1.02 -11.83 -28.83
CA HIS A 194 -1.32 -11.82 -27.41
C HIS A 194 -0.52 -10.76 -26.62
N ALA A 195 0.46 -10.11 -27.24
CA ALA A 195 1.24 -9.04 -26.64
C ALA A 195 0.47 -7.71 -26.70
N VAL A 196 -0.57 -7.59 -25.88
CA VAL A 196 -1.46 -6.44 -25.81
C VAL A 196 -1.39 -5.83 -24.40
N SER A 197 -1.05 -4.55 -24.31
CA SER A 197 -1.26 -3.75 -23.09
C SER A 197 -2.63 -3.07 -23.16
N TRP A 198 -3.15 -2.70 -21.99
CA TRP A 198 -4.45 -2.05 -21.89
C TRP A 198 -4.26 -0.73 -21.14
N THR A 199 -4.76 0.34 -21.72
CA THR A 199 -4.71 1.69 -21.16
C THR A 199 -6.12 2.16 -20.87
N ASP A 200 -6.33 2.78 -19.72
CA ASP A 200 -7.63 3.31 -19.33
C ASP A 200 -8.10 4.38 -20.32
N LYS A 201 -9.37 4.34 -20.72
CA LYS A 201 -9.99 5.39 -21.53
C LYS A 201 -10.16 6.66 -20.72
N VAL A 202 -10.11 7.80 -21.37
CA VAL A 202 -10.42 9.09 -20.74
C VAL A 202 -11.84 9.05 -20.18
N GLY A 203 -12.01 9.45 -18.91
CA GLY A 203 -13.31 9.45 -18.22
C GLY A 203 -13.79 8.07 -17.74
N ALA A 204 -12.99 7.00 -17.94
CA ALA A 204 -13.40 5.65 -17.55
C ALA A 204 -13.49 5.49 -16.03
N GLU A 205 -12.60 6.13 -15.29
CA GLU A 205 -12.61 6.05 -13.83
C GLU A 205 -13.84 6.74 -13.26
N GLU A 206 -14.18 7.93 -13.72
CA GLU A 206 -15.36 8.68 -13.33
C GLU A 206 -16.65 7.89 -13.66
N ALA A 207 -16.76 7.37 -14.87
CA ALA A 207 -17.91 6.56 -15.27
C ALA A 207 -18.11 5.31 -14.40
N VAL A 208 -17.02 4.65 -14.00
CA VAL A 208 -17.08 3.49 -13.11
C VAL A 208 -17.50 3.89 -11.70
N PHE A 209 -17.00 5.02 -11.18
CA PHE A 209 -17.41 5.49 -9.86
C PHE A 209 -18.86 5.96 -9.85
N ASP A 210 -19.37 6.54 -10.93
CA ASP A 210 -20.78 6.89 -11.07
C ASP A 210 -21.69 5.65 -10.96
N LEU A 211 -21.31 4.53 -11.62
CA LEU A 211 -22.02 3.26 -11.52
C LEU A 211 -22.01 2.63 -10.12
N LEU A 212 -21.04 2.98 -9.30
CA LEU A 212 -20.88 2.48 -7.93
C LEU A 212 -21.36 3.47 -6.87
N SER A 213 -21.83 4.66 -7.27
CA SER A 213 -22.09 5.80 -6.38
C SER A 213 -23.08 5.50 -5.26
N ASP A 214 -24.05 4.62 -5.49
CA ASP A 214 -25.07 4.24 -4.49
C ASP A 214 -24.52 3.36 -3.35
N ILE A 215 -23.40 2.65 -3.56
CA ILE A 215 -22.76 1.80 -2.55
C ILE A 215 -21.43 2.35 -2.05
N VAL A 216 -20.88 3.37 -2.71
CA VAL A 216 -19.62 4.00 -2.33
C VAL A 216 -19.84 5.02 -1.23
N ILE A 217 -18.96 5.02 -0.26
CA ILE A 217 -18.78 6.14 0.65
C ILE A 217 -17.31 6.56 0.62
N ARG A 218 -17.08 7.88 0.56
CA ARG A 218 -15.72 8.45 0.54
C ARG A 218 -15.67 9.70 1.38
N HIS A 219 -14.69 9.73 2.25
CA HIS A 219 -14.33 10.89 3.03
C HIS A 219 -12.84 11.17 2.83
N ASN A 220 -12.51 12.39 2.44
CA ASN A 220 -11.12 12.82 2.42
C ASN A 220 -10.68 13.12 3.85
N PHE A 221 -9.46 12.74 4.19
CA PHE A 221 -8.95 12.89 5.54
C PHE A 221 -8.91 14.37 5.99
N GLU A 222 -8.53 15.25 5.09
CA GLU A 222 -8.41 16.70 5.34
C GLU A 222 -9.76 17.38 5.65
N ASP A 223 -10.85 16.86 5.07
CA ASP A 223 -12.21 17.37 5.32
C ASP A 223 -12.81 16.86 6.64
N CYS A 224 -12.22 15.79 7.19
CA CYS A 224 -12.80 15.05 8.31
C CYS A 224 -12.13 15.29 9.64
N VAL A 225 -10.86 15.70 9.63
CA VAL A 225 -10.03 15.74 10.83
C VAL A 225 -9.26 17.05 10.84
N ASP A 226 -9.51 17.83 11.89
CA ASP A 226 -8.71 19.01 12.15
C ASP A 226 -7.38 18.58 12.81
N ILE A 227 -6.37 18.42 11.96
CA ILE A 227 -4.99 18.13 12.36
C ILE A 227 -4.07 19.19 11.77
N PRO A 228 -2.95 19.47 12.43
CA PRO A 228 -1.97 20.40 11.89
C PRO A 228 -1.46 19.97 10.50
N ALA A 229 -1.18 20.95 9.65
CA ALA A 229 -0.76 20.75 8.27
C ALA A 229 0.48 19.84 8.16
N THR A 230 0.51 19.02 7.10
CA THR A 230 1.69 18.23 6.72
C THR A 230 2.39 18.90 5.54
N HIS A 231 3.67 19.17 5.69
CA HIS A 231 4.50 19.74 4.63
C HIS A 231 5.35 18.66 3.97
N SER A 232 5.27 18.54 2.64
CA SER A 232 6.08 17.57 1.87
C SER A 232 7.09 18.30 1.01
N TYR A 233 8.36 17.95 1.16
CA TYR A 233 9.45 18.55 0.38
C TYR A 233 10.61 17.58 0.19
N SER A 234 11.49 17.90 -0.76
CA SER A 234 12.74 17.18 -1.00
C SER A 234 13.95 17.99 -0.56
N VAL A 235 14.99 17.27 -0.19
CA VAL A 235 16.32 17.80 0.08
C VAL A 235 17.27 17.19 -0.91
N ALA A 236 18.04 18.01 -1.61
CA ALA A 236 19.04 17.56 -2.57
C ALA A 236 20.24 16.93 -1.85
N TYR A 237 20.70 15.79 -2.36
CA TYR A 237 21.94 15.13 -1.94
C TYR A 237 22.82 14.92 -3.17
N GLU A 238 23.87 15.72 -3.26
CA GLU A 238 24.84 15.60 -4.37
C GLU A 238 25.61 14.30 -4.24
N LEU A 239 25.53 13.46 -5.29
CA LEU A 239 26.29 12.21 -5.30
C LEU A 239 27.80 12.49 -5.30
N PRO A 240 28.59 11.91 -4.38
CA PRO A 240 30.04 12.00 -4.43
C PRO A 240 30.58 11.50 -5.79
N THR A 241 31.70 12.05 -6.24
CA THR A 241 32.28 11.81 -7.58
C THR A 241 32.33 10.33 -7.96
N LYS A 242 32.75 9.48 -7.02
CA LYS A 242 32.83 8.01 -7.23
C LYS A 242 31.45 7.40 -7.48
N GLN A 243 30.46 7.82 -6.70
CA GLN A 243 29.09 7.31 -6.81
C GLN A 243 28.41 7.85 -8.07
N ARG A 244 28.60 9.14 -8.40
CA ARG A 244 28.12 9.74 -9.64
C ARG A 244 28.65 8.99 -10.86
N LYS A 245 29.97 8.75 -10.91
CA LYS A 245 30.58 7.97 -11.99
C LYS A 245 29.95 6.57 -12.12
N ALA A 246 29.80 5.85 -11.00
CA ALA A 246 29.18 4.52 -11.01
C ALA A 246 27.73 4.56 -11.51
N TYR A 247 26.98 5.62 -11.16
CA TYR A 247 25.62 5.83 -11.63
C TYR A 247 25.57 6.07 -13.14
N ASP A 248 26.40 7.00 -13.64
CA ASP A 248 26.43 7.39 -15.06
C ASP A 248 26.90 6.24 -15.96
N ASP A 249 27.93 5.48 -15.53
CA ASP A 249 28.42 4.30 -16.25
C ASP A 249 27.30 3.23 -16.33
N MET A 250 26.61 2.95 -15.23
CA MET A 250 25.50 1.99 -15.21
C MET A 250 24.34 2.46 -16.08
N ALA A 251 23.96 3.74 -16.01
CA ALA A 251 22.89 4.29 -16.83
C ALA A 251 23.21 4.15 -18.32
N LYS A 252 24.42 4.49 -18.73
CA LYS A 252 24.89 4.36 -20.11
C LYS A 252 24.88 2.92 -20.59
N ASP A 253 25.48 2.00 -19.83
CA ASP A 253 25.56 0.59 -20.19
C ASP A 253 24.20 -0.08 -20.30
N GLN A 254 23.27 0.22 -19.39
CA GLN A 254 21.92 -0.35 -19.41
C GLN A 254 21.08 0.22 -20.55
N LEU A 255 21.21 1.51 -20.88
CA LEU A 255 20.54 2.11 -22.03
C LEU A 255 21.04 1.49 -23.34
N ILE A 256 22.35 1.23 -23.47
CA ILE A 256 22.92 0.53 -24.64
C ILE A 256 22.34 -0.89 -24.74
N LYS A 257 22.33 -1.66 -23.64
CA LYS A 257 21.75 -3.01 -23.62
C LYS A 257 20.27 -3.01 -23.99
N LEU A 258 19.49 -2.09 -23.44
CA LEU A 258 18.08 -1.96 -23.77
C LEU A 258 17.87 -1.62 -25.24
N SER A 259 18.69 -0.75 -25.84
CA SER A 259 18.59 -0.37 -27.25
C SER A 259 18.91 -1.51 -28.23
N GLN A 260 19.66 -2.53 -27.79
CA GLN A 260 19.99 -3.72 -28.57
C GLN A 260 18.92 -4.81 -28.50
N LEU A 261 17.98 -4.73 -27.57
CA LEU A 261 16.87 -5.68 -27.47
C LEU A 261 15.87 -5.44 -28.58
N LYS A 262 15.41 -6.51 -29.22
CA LYS A 262 14.31 -6.46 -30.21
C LYS A 262 13.00 -5.99 -29.59
N THR A 263 12.81 -6.28 -28.30
CA THR A 263 11.63 -5.87 -27.52
C THR A 263 12.08 -5.56 -26.09
N VAL A 264 11.79 -4.35 -25.62
CA VAL A 264 12.00 -3.97 -24.21
C VAL A 264 10.75 -4.29 -23.43
N THR A 265 10.87 -5.19 -22.44
CA THR A 265 9.76 -5.55 -21.55
C THR A 265 9.74 -4.68 -20.30
N ALA A 266 8.58 -4.56 -19.66
CA ALA A 266 8.44 -3.87 -18.37
C ALA A 266 9.35 -4.48 -17.28
N ILE A 267 9.63 -5.78 -17.37
CA ILE A 267 10.53 -6.49 -16.44
C ILE A 267 11.97 -5.98 -16.61
N ASN A 268 12.44 -5.83 -17.86
CA ASN A 268 13.79 -5.33 -18.13
C ASN A 268 13.95 -3.89 -17.64
N ALA A 269 12.95 -3.04 -17.90
CA ALA A 269 12.90 -1.66 -17.44
C ALA A 269 12.92 -1.58 -15.90
N ALA A 270 12.10 -2.38 -15.22
CA ALA A 270 12.06 -2.44 -13.76
C ALA A 270 13.40 -2.86 -13.13
N SER A 271 14.08 -3.82 -13.75
CA SER A 271 15.40 -4.26 -13.29
C SER A 271 16.45 -3.14 -13.38
N VAL A 272 16.46 -2.39 -14.48
CA VAL A 272 17.38 -1.25 -14.65
C VAL A 272 17.05 -0.13 -13.66
N ALA A 273 15.77 0.24 -13.50
CA ALA A 273 15.36 1.25 -12.51
C ALA A 273 15.81 0.88 -11.10
N THR A 274 15.63 -0.38 -10.73
CA THR A 274 16.05 -0.89 -9.43
C THR A 274 17.55 -0.73 -9.22
N LYS A 275 18.37 -1.09 -10.21
CA LYS A 275 19.84 -0.94 -10.14
C LYS A 275 20.27 0.52 -10.01
N LEU A 276 19.67 1.41 -10.79
CA LEU A 276 19.96 2.85 -10.73
C LEU A 276 19.58 3.45 -9.37
N LEU A 277 18.41 3.09 -8.82
CA LEU A 277 18.00 3.51 -7.48
C LEU A 277 18.92 2.95 -6.38
N GLN A 278 19.39 1.71 -6.51
CA GLN A 278 20.36 1.11 -5.60
C GLN A 278 21.69 1.90 -5.60
N ILE A 279 22.22 2.20 -6.78
CA ILE A 279 23.47 2.98 -6.89
C ILE A 279 23.27 4.40 -6.35
N ALA A 280 22.17 5.07 -6.68
CA ALA A 280 21.84 6.38 -6.14
C ALA A 280 21.71 6.34 -4.62
N SER A 281 21.26 5.22 -4.03
CA SER A 281 21.21 5.02 -2.58
C SER A 281 22.52 4.62 -1.92
N GLY A 282 23.63 4.50 -2.67
CA GLY A 282 24.98 4.26 -2.13
C GLY A 282 25.46 2.82 -2.12
N ALA A 283 24.73 1.87 -2.75
CA ALA A 283 25.17 0.48 -2.85
C ALA A 283 24.67 -0.19 -4.14
N VAL A 284 25.26 -1.34 -4.46
CA VAL A 284 24.83 -2.19 -5.58
C VAL A 284 24.78 -3.66 -5.12
N TYR A 285 23.84 -4.43 -5.65
CA TYR A 285 23.70 -5.85 -5.36
C TYR A 285 24.25 -6.68 -6.51
N ASP A 286 25.07 -7.69 -6.18
CA ASP A 286 25.54 -8.69 -7.13
C ASP A 286 24.46 -9.76 -7.43
N ALA A 287 24.81 -10.72 -8.28
CA ALA A 287 23.92 -11.80 -8.68
C ALA A 287 23.58 -12.77 -7.52
N ALA A 288 24.42 -12.84 -6.49
CA ALA A 288 24.21 -13.66 -5.30
C ALA A 288 23.33 -12.94 -4.24
N GLY A 289 22.93 -11.68 -4.51
CA GLY A 289 22.13 -10.87 -3.59
C GLY A 289 22.95 -10.20 -2.48
N LYS A 290 24.29 -10.27 -2.53
CA LYS A 290 25.15 -9.54 -1.62
C LYS A 290 25.31 -8.10 -2.11
N TYR A 291 25.23 -7.13 -1.20
CA TYR A 291 25.45 -5.74 -1.55
C TYR A 291 26.89 -5.29 -1.34
N HIS A 292 27.32 -4.34 -2.15
CA HIS A 292 28.62 -3.68 -2.10
C HIS A 292 28.39 -2.20 -1.93
N VAL A 293 28.89 -1.63 -0.84
CA VAL A 293 28.76 -0.22 -0.51
C VAL A 293 29.67 0.62 -1.42
N ILE A 294 29.11 1.65 -2.01
CA ILE A 294 29.82 2.62 -2.85
C ILE A 294 30.15 3.86 -2.02
N ASP A 295 29.14 4.34 -1.26
CA ASP A 295 29.22 5.54 -0.42
C ASP A 295 28.22 5.47 0.75
N THR A 296 28.54 6.12 1.89
CA THR A 296 27.72 6.15 3.09
C THR A 296 27.23 7.54 3.46
N GLY A 297 27.71 8.60 2.82
CA GLY A 297 27.44 10.00 3.20
C GLY A 297 25.96 10.36 3.22
N ARG A 298 25.16 9.72 2.36
CA ARG A 298 23.70 9.86 2.37
C ARG A 298 23.09 9.48 3.73
N TYR A 299 23.59 8.43 4.37
CA TYR A 299 23.06 7.92 5.64
C TYR A 299 23.52 8.78 6.81
N GLU A 300 24.71 9.31 6.73
CA GLU A 300 25.22 10.32 7.69
C GLU A 300 24.34 11.57 7.67
N THR A 301 24.04 12.08 6.47
CA THR A 301 23.12 13.22 6.28
C THR A 301 21.71 12.93 6.80
N LEU A 302 21.17 11.74 6.48
CA LEU A 302 19.82 11.36 6.93
C LEU A 302 19.71 11.27 8.46
N ILE A 303 20.70 10.66 9.13
CA ILE A 303 20.68 10.53 10.59
C ILE A 303 20.97 11.88 11.25
N GLU A 304 21.78 12.73 10.67
CA GLU A 304 21.94 14.12 11.12
C GLU A 304 20.62 14.89 11.06
N MET A 305 19.93 14.81 9.94
CA MET A 305 18.59 15.40 9.81
C MET A 305 17.59 14.79 10.79
N ALA A 306 17.68 13.50 11.08
CA ALA A 306 16.79 12.80 12.03
C ALA A 306 17.05 13.25 13.47
N SER A 307 18.31 13.51 13.86
CA SER A 307 18.70 13.85 15.24
C SER A 307 18.12 15.15 15.75
N VAL A 308 17.76 16.08 14.85
CA VAL A 308 17.12 17.37 15.19
C VAL A 308 15.59 17.34 15.09
N ARG A 309 15.02 16.17 14.83
CA ARG A 309 13.59 15.94 14.63
C ARG A 309 12.99 15.12 15.75
N LYS A 310 11.71 15.34 16.00
CA LYS A 310 11.00 14.67 17.08
C LYS A 310 10.49 13.30 16.63
N HIS A 311 11.12 12.25 17.12
CA HIS A 311 10.78 10.84 16.87
C HIS A 311 10.47 10.54 15.40
N PRO A 312 11.40 10.80 14.45
CA PRO A 312 11.14 10.59 13.05
C PRO A 312 10.92 9.11 12.73
N LEU A 313 10.07 8.86 11.70
CA LEU A 313 9.94 7.58 11.04
C LEU A 313 10.84 7.61 9.80
N MET A 314 11.96 6.90 9.82
CA MET A 314 12.87 6.75 8.69
C MET A 314 12.53 5.47 7.94
N LEU A 315 12.21 5.57 6.67
CA LEU A 315 11.85 4.43 5.85
C LEU A 315 13.10 3.83 5.17
N PHE A 316 13.06 2.56 4.82
CA PHE A 316 14.12 1.88 4.06
C PHE A 316 13.50 0.81 3.15
N PHE A 317 14.14 0.54 2.00
CA PHE A 317 13.69 -0.47 1.04
C PHE A 317 14.61 -1.68 1.01
N TRP A 318 15.91 -1.46 1.17
CA TRP A 318 16.95 -2.46 1.00
C TRP A 318 17.69 -2.77 2.30
N ALA A 319 18.28 -3.96 2.37
CA ALA A 319 19.03 -4.38 3.53
C ALA A 319 20.20 -3.42 3.85
N HIS A 320 20.95 -2.98 2.83
CA HIS A 320 22.05 -2.01 3.04
C HIS A 320 21.57 -0.69 3.66
N GLN A 321 20.38 -0.16 3.25
CA GLN A 321 19.83 1.04 3.85
C GLN A 321 19.55 0.84 5.33
N LYS A 322 18.88 -0.28 5.67
CA LYS A 322 18.59 -0.64 7.07
C LYS A 322 19.87 -0.69 7.91
N GLU A 323 20.87 -1.40 7.42
CA GLU A 323 22.10 -1.64 8.17
C GLU A 323 22.93 -0.35 8.32
N LEU A 324 23.06 0.44 7.25
CA LEU A 324 23.80 1.70 7.28
C LEU A 324 23.12 2.77 8.13
N LEU A 325 21.77 2.89 8.05
CA LEU A 325 21.01 3.77 8.93
C LEU A 325 21.15 3.37 10.40
N ALA A 326 21.04 2.07 10.69
CA ALA A 326 21.18 1.56 12.06
C ALA A 326 22.61 1.78 12.61
N ALA A 327 23.63 1.57 11.79
CA ALA A 327 25.03 1.79 12.18
C ALA A 327 25.28 3.28 12.48
N GLU A 328 24.79 4.18 11.64
CA GLU A 328 24.99 5.61 11.84
C GLU A 328 24.17 6.15 13.04
N ALA A 329 22.94 5.67 13.23
CA ALA A 329 22.13 6.01 14.42
C ALA A 329 22.83 5.55 15.71
N LYS A 330 23.40 4.33 15.72
CA LYS A 330 24.18 3.81 16.85
C LYS A 330 25.44 4.65 17.12
N LYS A 331 26.16 5.02 16.06
CA LYS A 331 27.37 5.87 16.16
C LYS A 331 27.06 7.22 16.82
N ARG A 332 25.87 7.77 16.56
CA ARG A 332 25.39 9.03 17.16
C ARG A 332 24.69 8.86 18.51
N GLY A 333 24.65 7.64 19.06
CA GLY A 333 24.03 7.37 20.37
C GLY A 333 22.50 7.45 20.38
N MET A 334 21.84 7.43 19.22
CA MET A 334 20.38 7.47 19.14
C MET A 334 19.77 6.12 19.51
N THR A 335 18.70 6.15 20.30
CA THR A 335 17.86 4.96 20.55
C THR A 335 16.94 4.74 19.38
N PHE A 336 16.86 3.51 18.88
CA PHE A 336 16.00 3.20 17.73
C PHE A 336 15.41 1.81 17.78
N CYS A 337 14.31 1.59 17.05
CA CYS A 337 13.78 0.26 16.75
C CYS A 337 13.71 0.03 15.24
N VAL A 338 13.71 -1.24 14.83
CA VAL A 338 13.57 -1.65 13.42
C VAL A 338 12.25 -2.36 13.24
N PHE A 339 11.35 -1.75 12.47
CA PHE A 339 10.00 -2.23 12.22
C PHE A 339 9.92 -2.83 10.81
N ASP A 340 10.22 -4.11 10.69
CA ASP A 340 10.24 -4.84 9.42
C ASP A 340 9.54 -6.22 9.50
N GLY A 341 9.68 -7.03 8.44
CA GLY A 341 9.08 -8.35 8.34
C GLY A 341 9.66 -9.41 9.29
N GLN A 342 10.80 -9.16 9.94
CA GLN A 342 11.47 -10.14 10.80
C GLN A 342 10.86 -10.18 12.21
N ALA A 343 10.33 -9.06 12.70
CA ALA A 343 9.66 -9.00 13.99
C ALA A 343 8.32 -9.74 13.95
N ASN A 344 8.02 -10.50 15.00
CA ASN A 344 6.71 -11.11 15.18
C ASN A 344 5.64 -10.08 15.63
N ASP A 345 4.37 -10.48 15.62
CA ASP A 345 3.27 -9.56 15.89
C ASP A 345 3.30 -8.96 17.32
N LEU A 346 3.77 -9.71 18.33
CA LEU A 346 3.93 -9.23 19.71
C LEU A 346 5.05 -8.18 19.79
N GLN A 347 6.18 -8.47 19.18
CA GLN A 347 7.32 -7.53 19.11
C GLN A 347 6.94 -6.23 18.41
N ARG A 348 6.22 -6.31 17.27
CA ARG A 348 5.75 -5.13 16.56
C ARG A 348 4.80 -4.28 17.40
N ASN A 349 3.87 -4.92 18.11
CA ASN A 349 2.95 -4.21 18.97
C ASN A 349 3.69 -3.50 20.11
N GLN A 350 4.67 -4.16 20.73
CA GLN A 350 5.50 -3.56 21.77
C GLN A 350 6.34 -2.39 21.24
N MET A 351 6.94 -2.51 20.04
CA MET A 351 7.67 -1.42 19.40
C MET A 351 6.81 -0.17 19.20
N VAL A 352 5.54 -0.35 18.79
CA VAL A 352 4.61 0.77 18.62
C VAL A 352 4.28 1.43 19.96
N ILE A 353 4.02 0.63 21.00
CA ILE A 353 3.77 1.13 22.36
C ILE A 353 4.97 1.93 22.87
N ASP A 354 6.17 1.38 22.74
CA ASP A 354 7.41 2.01 23.20
C ASP A 354 7.74 3.27 22.40
N TYR A 355 7.49 3.28 21.09
CA TYR A 355 7.61 4.47 20.26
C TYR A 355 6.64 5.58 20.70
N GLN A 356 5.37 5.25 20.91
CA GLN A 356 4.37 6.21 21.38
C GLN A 356 4.67 6.72 22.80
N ALA A 357 5.35 5.93 23.62
CA ALA A 357 5.86 6.34 24.92
C ALA A 357 7.14 7.22 24.84
N GLY A 358 7.74 7.38 23.63
CA GLY A 358 8.94 8.18 23.42
C GLY A 358 10.23 7.50 23.85
N LYS A 359 10.27 6.16 23.93
CA LYS A 359 11.48 5.40 24.29
C LYS A 359 12.51 5.32 23.16
N TYR A 360 12.11 5.59 21.92
CA TYR A 360 13.00 5.60 20.76
C TYR A 360 13.09 7.00 20.17
N ASP A 361 14.31 7.44 19.90
CA ASP A 361 14.56 8.69 19.17
C ASP A 361 14.19 8.55 17.70
N LEU A 362 14.27 7.33 17.15
CA LEU A 362 14.07 7.02 15.73
C LEU A 362 13.38 5.68 15.56
N MET A 363 12.44 5.57 14.61
CA MET A 363 11.93 4.30 14.10
C MET A 363 12.42 4.08 12.67
N LEU A 364 13.14 2.99 12.44
CA LEU A 364 13.49 2.52 11.11
C LEU A 364 12.39 1.58 10.62
N GLY A 365 11.72 1.88 9.51
CA GLY A 365 10.55 1.12 9.04
C GLY A 365 10.64 0.68 7.58
N HIS A 366 10.30 -0.58 7.29
CA HIS A 366 10.07 -1.00 5.91
C HIS A 366 8.67 -0.55 5.45
N PRO A 367 8.53 0.18 4.32
CA PRO A 367 7.25 0.78 3.91
C PRO A 367 6.11 -0.22 3.86
N GLN A 368 6.32 -1.43 3.34
CA GLN A 368 5.30 -2.47 3.27
C GLN A 368 4.76 -2.87 4.66
N THR A 369 5.61 -2.86 5.68
CA THR A 369 5.21 -3.21 7.05
C THR A 369 4.54 -2.04 7.75
N VAL A 370 5.09 -0.83 7.56
CA VAL A 370 4.58 0.43 8.12
C VAL A 370 3.25 0.83 7.48
N ALA A 371 3.07 0.56 6.18
CA ALA A 371 1.88 0.97 5.43
C ALA A 371 0.56 0.40 5.98
N HIS A 372 0.60 -0.59 6.86
CA HIS A 372 -0.61 -1.22 7.41
C HIS A 372 -0.91 -0.80 8.84
N GLY A 373 -1.91 0.08 9.01
CA GLY A 373 -2.68 0.31 10.23
C GLY A 373 -2.01 0.96 11.44
N LEU A 374 -0.73 1.32 11.37
CA LEU A 374 -0.02 1.91 12.50
C LEU A 374 -0.44 3.36 12.76
N THR A 375 -0.47 3.75 14.03
CA THR A 375 -0.62 5.13 14.49
C THR A 375 0.66 5.53 15.22
N LEU A 376 1.39 6.51 14.67
CA LEU A 376 2.71 6.94 15.13
C LEU A 376 2.72 8.45 15.41
N THR A 377 1.67 8.95 16.08
CA THR A 377 1.44 10.38 16.33
C THR A 377 2.43 11.04 17.30
N ARG A 378 3.31 10.25 17.92
CA ARG A 378 4.42 10.78 18.73
C ARG A 378 5.45 11.52 17.89
N GLY A 379 5.69 11.04 16.67
CA GLY A 379 6.64 11.62 15.74
C GLY A 379 6.01 12.70 14.86
N THR A 380 6.87 13.55 14.30
CA THR A 380 6.47 14.68 13.46
C THR A 380 7.06 14.63 12.06
N SER A 381 7.94 13.67 11.76
CA SER A 381 8.65 13.63 10.47
C SER A 381 8.69 12.22 9.89
N VAL A 382 8.18 12.05 8.66
CA VAL A 382 8.39 10.85 7.85
C VAL A 382 9.54 11.14 6.89
N MET A 383 10.59 10.35 6.95
CA MET A 383 11.81 10.56 6.17
C MET A 383 12.03 9.40 5.19
N TRP A 384 12.28 9.75 3.94
CA TRP A 384 12.55 8.81 2.86
C TRP A 384 14.01 8.93 2.41
N PRO A 385 14.80 7.88 2.44
CA PRO A 385 16.19 7.90 1.99
C PRO A 385 16.33 8.06 0.47
N GLY A 386 15.23 7.94 -0.25
CA GLY A 386 15.04 8.13 -1.66
C GLY A 386 13.57 7.90 -2.01
N PRO A 387 13.10 8.30 -3.19
CA PRO A 387 11.70 8.13 -3.59
C PRO A 387 11.37 6.67 -3.91
N THR A 388 10.08 6.33 -3.87
CA THR A 388 9.58 5.00 -4.25
C THR A 388 8.63 5.08 -5.44
N TYR A 389 8.72 4.14 -6.37
CA TYR A 389 7.71 3.99 -7.43
C TYR A 389 6.45 3.27 -6.95
N ASN A 390 6.40 2.79 -5.72
CA ASN A 390 5.19 2.24 -5.11
C ASN A 390 4.37 3.35 -4.46
N LEU A 391 3.45 3.94 -5.22
CA LEU A 391 2.59 5.04 -4.78
C LEU A 391 1.68 4.66 -3.60
N GLU A 392 1.31 3.40 -3.49
CA GLU A 392 0.50 2.92 -2.37
C GLU A 392 1.30 3.01 -1.05
N TRP A 393 2.53 2.52 -1.05
CA TRP A 393 3.42 2.65 0.11
C TRP A 393 3.67 4.12 0.44
N TRP A 394 3.94 4.96 -0.57
CA TRP A 394 4.12 6.39 -0.40
C TRP A 394 2.94 7.03 0.32
N LYS A 395 1.73 6.88 -0.22
CA LYS A 395 0.52 7.46 0.35
C LYS A 395 0.21 6.95 1.75
N GLN A 396 0.36 5.64 1.98
CA GLN A 396 0.01 5.02 3.25
C GLN A 396 1.04 5.32 4.35
N ALA A 397 2.34 5.25 4.07
CA ALA A 397 3.39 5.51 5.06
C ALA A 397 3.38 6.97 5.52
N ASN A 398 3.20 7.92 4.60
CA ASN A 398 3.14 9.35 4.92
C ASN A 398 1.96 9.73 5.85
N LYS A 399 0.89 8.93 5.86
CA LYS A 399 -0.26 9.12 6.75
C LYS A 399 -0.11 8.42 8.12
N ARG A 400 1.08 7.97 8.54
CA ARG A 400 1.27 7.27 9.83
C ARG A 400 1.41 8.19 11.01
N GLN A 401 2.01 9.35 10.83
CA GLN A 401 2.17 10.38 11.86
C GLN A 401 1.07 11.44 11.81
N ALA A 402 0.60 11.79 10.60
CA ALA A 402 -0.54 12.69 10.37
C ALA A 402 -1.86 11.94 10.56
N ARG A 403 -2.23 11.68 11.81
CA ARG A 403 -3.45 10.95 12.20
C ARG A 403 -4.18 11.63 13.35
N ILE A 404 -5.41 11.18 13.63
CA ILE A 404 -6.19 11.61 14.80
C ILE A 404 -5.33 11.48 16.08
N GLY A 405 -5.20 12.57 16.80
CA GLY A 405 -4.34 12.67 17.98
C GLY A 405 -3.00 13.36 17.73
N GLN A 406 -2.66 13.68 16.49
CA GLN A 406 -1.52 14.54 16.17
C GLN A 406 -1.84 16.00 16.56
N LYS A 407 -0.94 16.63 17.33
CA LYS A 407 -1.10 18.00 17.83
C LYS A 407 -0.07 18.97 17.23
N GLU A 408 0.92 18.44 16.53
CA GLU A 408 2.02 19.20 15.97
C GLU A 408 2.00 19.14 14.44
N LYS A 409 2.53 20.17 13.78
CA LYS A 409 2.75 20.14 12.32
C LYS A 409 3.66 18.96 11.98
N THR A 410 3.36 18.28 10.91
CA THR A 410 4.15 17.14 10.44
C THR A 410 4.83 17.44 9.12
N GLU A 411 5.87 16.71 8.80
CA GLU A 411 6.57 16.84 7.54
C GLU A 411 6.87 15.48 6.91
N VAL A 412 6.98 15.48 5.57
CA VAL A 412 7.48 14.38 4.78
C VAL A 412 8.72 14.87 4.04
N VAL A 413 9.85 14.31 4.39
CA VAL A 413 11.15 14.71 3.83
C VAL A 413 11.70 13.58 2.97
N THR A 414 12.06 13.88 1.73
CA THR A 414 12.68 12.91 0.82
C THR A 414 14.06 13.41 0.41
N LEU A 415 15.07 12.61 0.65
CA LEU A 415 16.41 12.90 0.14
C LEU A 415 16.49 12.44 -1.32
N ILE A 416 16.95 13.31 -2.22
CA ILE A 416 16.96 13.06 -3.67
C ILE A 416 18.34 13.40 -4.21
N ALA A 417 18.91 12.51 -5.02
CA ALA A 417 20.07 12.82 -5.82
C ALA A 417 19.64 13.53 -7.11
N PRO A 418 19.99 14.81 -7.30
CA PRO A 418 19.68 15.55 -8.50
C PRO A 418 20.30 14.92 -9.77
N ASP A 419 19.65 15.12 -10.92
CA ASP A 419 20.05 14.58 -12.23
C ASP A 419 20.16 13.04 -12.24
N THR A 420 19.27 12.38 -11.48
CA THR A 420 19.16 10.93 -11.47
C THR A 420 17.71 10.48 -11.71
N ILE A 421 17.49 9.17 -11.72
CA ILE A 421 16.15 8.59 -11.77
C ILE A 421 15.28 9.03 -10.57
N GLU A 422 15.90 9.43 -9.44
CA GLU A 422 15.17 9.82 -8.23
C GLU A 422 14.32 11.07 -8.45
N ASP A 423 14.77 12.06 -9.24
CA ASP A 423 13.99 13.25 -9.56
C ASP A 423 12.63 12.90 -10.18
N LYS A 424 12.66 11.97 -11.13
CA LYS A 424 11.47 11.57 -11.89
C LYS A 424 10.52 10.72 -11.03
N VAL A 425 11.09 9.80 -10.25
CA VAL A 425 10.29 8.98 -9.33
C VAL A 425 9.65 9.87 -8.25
N TYR A 426 10.36 10.89 -7.77
CA TYR A 426 9.79 11.83 -6.80
C TYR A 426 8.68 12.69 -7.41
N ALA A 427 8.88 13.20 -8.63
CA ALA A 427 7.83 13.95 -9.34
C ALA A 427 6.55 13.13 -9.52
N MET A 428 6.70 11.83 -9.81
CA MET A 428 5.58 10.88 -9.86
C MET A 428 4.89 10.73 -8.49
N CYS A 429 5.67 10.60 -7.41
CA CYS A 429 5.12 10.53 -6.04
C CYS A 429 4.31 11.78 -5.67
N MET A 430 4.75 12.94 -6.12
CA MET A 430 4.10 14.23 -5.86
C MET A 430 2.92 14.53 -6.79
N GLY A 431 2.59 13.63 -7.72
CA GLY A 431 1.52 13.83 -8.69
C GLY A 431 1.78 14.95 -9.70
N LYS A 432 3.03 15.42 -9.82
CA LYS A 432 3.41 16.51 -10.73
C LYS A 432 3.46 16.07 -12.19
N ASP A 433 3.68 14.77 -12.43
CA ASP A 433 3.64 14.15 -13.75
C ASP A 433 2.37 13.31 -13.90
N GLY A 434 1.26 13.98 -14.24
CA GLY A 434 -0.07 13.36 -14.37
C GLY A 434 -0.21 12.32 -15.50
N ARG A 435 0.90 11.93 -16.16
CA ARG A 435 0.93 10.98 -17.28
C ARG A 435 1.94 9.84 -17.14
N MET A 436 2.83 9.86 -16.13
CA MET A 436 3.75 8.73 -15.91
C MET A 436 3.04 7.63 -15.13
N SER A 437 2.30 6.80 -15.86
CA SER A 437 1.54 5.70 -15.27
C SER A 437 2.37 4.45 -15.02
N ASN A 438 3.58 4.36 -15.59
CA ASN A 438 4.40 3.15 -15.46
C ASN A 438 5.92 3.42 -15.63
N LEU A 439 6.72 2.41 -15.28
CA LEU A 439 8.19 2.41 -15.39
C LEU A 439 8.69 2.62 -16.83
N LEU A 440 7.91 2.28 -17.84
CA LEU A 440 8.29 2.44 -19.25
C LEU A 440 8.31 3.91 -19.65
N ASP A 441 7.32 4.69 -19.17
CA ASP A 441 7.29 6.14 -19.39
C ASP A 441 8.47 6.83 -18.69
N LEU A 442 8.85 6.35 -17.51
CA LEU A 442 10.02 6.78 -16.77
C LEU A 442 11.30 6.61 -17.61
N PHE A 443 11.51 5.43 -18.20
CA PHE A 443 12.68 5.16 -19.04
C PHE A 443 12.69 5.97 -20.33
N ALA A 444 11.54 6.11 -21.00
CA ALA A 444 11.43 6.94 -22.20
C ALA A 444 11.89 8.38 -21.95
N SER A 445 11.66 8.90 -20.74
CA SER A 445 12.05 10.25 -20.35
C SER A 445 13.55 10.41 -20.00
N MET A 446 14.28 9.30 -19.74
CA MET A 446 15.72 9.33 -19.35
C MET A 446 16.69 9.29 -20.52
N SER A 447 16.24 8.92 -21.72
CA SER A 447 17.13 8.74 -22.88
C SER A 447 17.44 10.04 -23.60
N PRO A 448 18.70 10.33 -23.99
CA PRO A 448 19.05 11.43 -24.91
C PRO A 448 18.40 11.22 -26.28
N MET A 449 17.99 12.31 -26.94
CA MET A 449 17.10 12.35 -28.09
C MET A 449 17.29 11.33 -29.24
N PRO A 450 18.49 10.92 -29.72
CA PRO A 450 18.54 9.96 -30.84
C PRO A 450 18.27 8.51 -30.42
N VAL A 451 18.65 8.13 -29.19
CA VAL A 451 18.41 6.79 -28.60
C VAL A 451 17.01 6.76 -27.99
N ALA A 452 16.55 7.89 -27.45
CA ALA A 452 15.20 8.07 -26.91
C ALA A 452 14.11 7.75 -27.93
N THR A 453 14.28 8.19 -29.20
CA THR A 453 13.27 7.92 -30.22
C THR A 453 13.19 6.42 -30.57
N ARG A 454 14.32 5.70 -30.50
CA ARG A 454 14.35 4.24 -30.72
C ARG A 454 13.84 3.46 -29.50
N VAL A 455 14.28 3.83 -28.32
CA VAL A 455 13.82 3.20 -27.07
C VAL A 455 12.36 3.56 -26.79
N ALA A 456 11.94 4.81 -26.96
CA ALA A 456 10.55 5.20 -26.86
C ALA A 456 9.66 4.51 -27.91
N ARG A 457 10.12 4.34 -29.16
CA ARG A 457 9.40 3.55 -30.16
C ARG A 457 9.37 2.07 -29.83
N ALA A 458 10.45 1.51 -29.28
CA ALA A 458 10.47 0.12 -28.80
C ALA A 458 9.61 -0.06 -27.53
N LEU A 459 9.61 0.91 -26.61
CA LEU A 459 8.78 0.96 -25.41
C LEU A 459 7.30 1.23 -25.73
N VAL A 460 7.02 1.98 -26.79
CA VAL A 460 5.68 2.25 -27.32
C VAL A 460 5.21 1.12 -28.24
N ALA A 461 6.13 0.33 -28.81
CA ALA A 461 5.85 -0.84 -29.64
C ALA A 461 5.93 -2.17 -28.85
N ALA A 462 6.43 -2.17 -27.62
CA ALA A 462 6.43 -3.27 -26.66
C ALA A 462 5.33 -3.12 -25.61
#